data_ce1c434b6079621e3a2335f1087c1390
#
_entry.id   ce1c434b6079621e3a2335f1087c1390
#
_cell.length_a   1.000
_cell.length_b   1.000
_cell.length_c   1.000
_cell.angle_alpha   90.00
_cell.angle_beta   90.00
_cell.angle_gamma   90.00
#
_symmetry.space_group_name_H-M   'P 1'
#
loop_
_entity.id
_entity.type
_entity.pdbx_description
1 polymer ?
#
loop_
_entity_poly.entity_id
_entity_poly.type
_entity_poly.pdbx_seq_one_letter_code
_entity_poly.pdbx_strand_id
1 'polypeptide(L)'
;AVGSARSISGIDIVSEIKKLVISGLFLSGGGHSMAAGLKANQNQLADSMRVLELNLGKISKKPKIANELEIDCLISAAGATTEIVEEISAAGPFGSGNPAPIVAIANCQIKYLKVLVDKHIKFNCLDPTGKKLEAIFFNGVETVAGQRVMKNMGESFHICGRLEINDWGGYRR
;
A
#
# COMPACT_ATOMS: atom_id res chain seq x y z
N ALA A 1 -3.91 -23.64 20.04
CA ALA A 1 -3.88 -22.27 19.47
C ALA A 1 -4.73 -22.21 18.21
N VAL A 2 -5.32 -21.05 17.93
CA VAL A 2 -6.07 -20.75 16.70
C VAL A 2 -5.43 -19.53 16.08
N GLY A 3 -5.26 -19.54 14.76
CA GLY A 3 -4.65 -18.44 14.03
C GLY A 3 -5.32 -18.19 12.68
N SER A 4 -5.08 -17.00 12.12
CA SER A 4 -5.43 -16.66 10.76
C SER A 4 -4.19 -16.15 10.02
N ALA A 5 -4.09 -16.52 8.75
CA ALA A 5 -3.00 -16.15 7.86
C ALA A 5 -3.53 -15.34 6.69
N ARG A 6 -2.72 -14.40 6.21
CA ARG A 6 -2.95 -13.65 4.98
C ARG A 6 -1.74 -13.83 4.08
N SER A 7 -1.99 -13.96 2.79
CA SER A 7 -0.95 -14.14 1.79
C SER A 7 -0.80 -12.90 0.91
N ILE A 8 0.20 -12.94 0.06
CA ILE A 8 0.43 -11.98 -1.02
C ILE A 8 0.22 -12.68 -2.36
N SER A 9 0.06 -11.91 -3.43
CA SER A 9 -0.08 -12.45 -4.79
C SER A 9 1.08 -13.40 -5.12
N GLY A 10 0.77 -14.53 -5.75
CA GLY A 10 1.74 -15.55 -6.14
C GLY A 10 2.11 -16.57 -5.06
N ILE A 11 1.60 -16.43 -3.82
CA ILE A 11 1.81 -17.42 -2.74
C ILE A 11 0.47 -17.98 -2.29
N ASP A 12 0.27 -19.29 -2.50
CA ASP A 12 -0.92 -20.01 -2.02
C ASP A 12 -0.70 -20.51 -0.59
N ILE A 13 -1.12 -19.69 0.40
CA ILE A 13 -0.93 -19.99 1.82
C ILE A 13 -1.74 -21.22 2.27
N VAL A 14 -2.93 -21.45 1.69
CA VAL A 14 -3.77 -22.57 2.10
C VAL A 14 -3.15 -23.90 1.74
N SER A 15 -2.48 -24.01 0.60
CA SER A 15 -1.76 -25.21 0.19
C SER A 15 -0.65 -25.57 1.16
N GLU A 16 0.11 -24.59 1.64
CA GLU A 16 1.17 -24.83 2.63
C GLU A 16 0.59 -25.23 4.00
N ILE A 17 -0.48 -24.59 4.44
CA ILE A 17 -1.17 -24.96 5.69
C ILE A 17 -1.72 -26.39 5.59
N LYS A 18 -2.34 -26.77 4.47
CA LYS A 18 -2.83 -28.14 4.26
C LYS A 18 -1.72 -29.19 4.32
N LYS A 19 -0.53 -28.91 3.79
CA LYS A 19 0.64 -29.80 3.91
C LYS A 19 1.02 -30.03 5.39
N LEU A 20 0.95 -28.97 6.20
CA LEU A 20 1.25 -29.07 7.63
C LEU A 20 0.15 -29.79 8.42
N VAL A 21 -1.10 -29.71 7.97
CA VAL A 21 -2.18 -30.53 8.52
C VAL A 21 -1.95 -32.01 8.21
N ILE A 22 -1.61 -32.35 6.97
CA ILE A 22 -1.31 -33.74 6.56
C ILE A 22 -0.10 -34.31 7.33
N SER A 23 0.92 -33.51 7.61
CA SER A 23 2.09 -33.91 8.39
C SER A 23 1.85 -33.94 9.92
N GLY A 24 0.66 -33.58 10.40
CA GLY A 24 0.31 -33.56 11.82
C GLY A 24 0.87 -32.36 12.60
N LEU A 25 1.50 -31.42 11.95
CA LEU A 25 2.02 -30.20 12.59
C LEU A 25 0.93 -29.19 12.89
N PHE A 26 -0.15 -29.15 12.09
CA PHE A 26 -1.38 -28.45 12.43
C PHE A 26 -2.53 -29.45 12.66
N LEU A 27 -3.42 -29.12 13.59
CA LEU A 27 -4.61 -29.94 13.90
C LEU A 27 -5.66 -29.83 12.79
N SER A 28 -5.83 -28.64 12.24
CA SER A 28 -6.70 -28.35 11.11
C SER A 28 -6.32 -27.02 10.48
N GLY A 29 -6.71 -26.85 9.22
CA GLY A 29 -6.53 -25.59 8.52
C GLY A 29 -7.22 -25.61 7.17
N GLY A 30 -7.62 -24.41 6.68
CA GLY A 30 -8.32 -24.25 5.42
C GLY A 30 -8.66 -22.81 5.14
N GLY A 31 -9.20 -22.57 3.95
CA GLY A 31 -9.51 -21.21 3.47
C GLY A 31 -9.30 -21.11 1.97
N HIS A 32 -8.84 -19.96 1.53
CA HIS A 32 -8.52 -19.67 0.13
C HIS A 32 -7.02 -19.35 -0.01
N SER A 33 -6.53 -19.30 -1.25
CA SER A 33 -5.11 -19.04 -1.55
C SER A 33 -4.54 -17.80 -0.83
N MET A 34 -5.35 -16.75 -0.67
CA MET A 34 -4.94 -15.47 -0.07
C MET A 34 -5.24 -15.36 1.43
N ALA A 35 -6.07 -16.23 1.99
CA ALA A 35 -6.48 -16.15 3.39
C ALA A 35 -6.86 -17.54 3.94
N ALA A 36 -6.26 -17.93 5.05
CA ALA A 36 -6.50 -19.22 5.67
C ALA A 36 -6.63 -19.12 7.19
N GLY A 37 -7.44 -20.00 7.76
CA GLY A 37 -7.48 -20.27 9.20
C GLY A 37 -6.67 -21.52 9.52
N LEU A 38 -6.12 -21.59 10.73
CA LEU A 38 -5.42 -22.78 11.22
C LEU A 38 -5.64 -23.02 12.70
N LYS A 39 -5.52 -24.26 13.11
CA LYS A 39 -5.45 -24.67 14.51
C LYS A 39 -4.20 -25.50 14.74
N ALA A 40 -3.48 -25.22 15.81
CA ALA A 40 -2.26 -25.91 16.20
C ALA A 40 -2.31 -26.32 17.67
N ASN A 41 -1.59 -27.38 18.01
CA ASN A 41 -1.31 -27.69 19.40
C ASN A 41 -0.38 -26.63 19.98
N GLN A 42 -0.68 -26.13 21.16
CA GLN A 42 0.11 -25.06 21.80
C GLN A 42 1.58 -25.47 22.00
N ASN A 43 1.81 -26.73 22.36
CA ASN A 43 3.14 -27.26 22.61
C ASN A 43 3.98 -27.43 21.33
N GLN A 44 3.35 -27.48 20.16
CA GLN A 44 4.00 -27.66 18.86
C GLN A 44 3.95 -26.40 18.00
N LEU A 45 3.36 -25.33 18.50
CA LEU A 45 3.12 -24.11 17.71
C LEU A 45 4.41 -23.54 17.13
N ALA A 46 5.46 -23.45 17.95
CA ALA A 46 6.75 -22.88 17.53
C ALA A 46 7.37 -23.68 16.38
N ASP A 47 7.39 -25.01 16.49
CA ASP A 47 7.93 -25.90 15.47
C ASP A 47 7.10 -25.86 14.19
N SER A 48 5.76 -25.87 14.33
CA SER A 48 4.84 -25.78 13.20
C SER A 48 5.02 -24.46 12.43
N MET A 49 5.16 -23.33 13.13
CA MET A 49 5.41 -22.02 12.51
C MET A 49 6.78 -21.96 11.84
N ARG A 50 7.81 -22.53 12.45
CA ARG A 50 9.15 -22.60 11.84
C ARG A 50 9.13 -23.40 10.53
N VAL A 51 8.42 -24.52 10.48
CA VAL A 51 8.29 -25.32 9.25
C VAL A 51 7.52 -24.55 8.17
N LEU A 52 6.43 -23.87 8.56
CA LEU A 52 5.68 -23.02 7.65
C LEU A 52 6.56 -21.91 7.06
N GLU A 53 7.33 -21.22 7.89
CA GLU A 53 8.27 -20.16 7.49
C GLU A 53 9.32 -20.68 6.51
N LEU A 54 9.92 -21.84 6.79
CA LEU A 54 10.88 -22.47 5.87
C LEU A 54 10.27 -22.81 4.51
N ASN A 55 9.04 -23.33 4.50
CA ASN A 55 8.33 -23.68 3.27
C ASN A 55 8.01 -22.40 2.45
N LEU A 56 7.46 -21.40 3.10
CA LEU A 56 7.17 -20.12 2.47
C LEU A 56 8.45 -19.43 1.96
N GLY A 57 9.55 -19.50 2.72
CA GLY A 57 10.84 -18.98 2.31
C GLY A 57 11.41 -19.65 1.05
N LYS A 58 11.13 -20.93 0.81
CA LYS A 58 11.50 -21.62 -0.44
C LYS A 58 10.69 -21.13 -1.64
N ILE A 59 9.41 -20.81 -1.43
CA ILE A 59 8.50 -20.31 -2.46
C ILE A 59 8.85 -18.85 -2.80
N SER A 60 9.14 -18.05 -1.80
CA SER A 60 9.45 -16.61 -1.95
C SER A 60 10.83 -16.33 -2.58
N LYS A 61 11.68 -17.36 -2.75
CA LYS A 61 12.95 -17.25 -3.49
C LYS A 61 12.80 -17.16 -5.00
N LYS A 62 11.60 -17.32 -5.55
CA LYS A 62 11.32 -16.88 -6.92
C LYS A 62 11.43 -15.35 -6.98
N PRO A 63 11.85 -14.77 -8.13
CA PRO A 63 12.30 -13.38 -8.19
C PRO A 63 11.35 -12.47 -7.40
N LYS A 64 11.95 -11.61 -6.56
CA LYS A 64 11.20 -10.59 -5.82
C LYS A 64 10.08 -10.09 -6.72
N ILE A 65 8.83 -10.32 -6.29
CA ILE A 65 7.72 -9.55 -6.84
C ILE A 65 8.20 -8.11 -6.62
N ALA A 66 8.63 -7.46 -7.68
CA ALA A 66 9.00 -6.07 -7.59
C ALA A 66 7.80 -5.39 -6.97
N ASN A 67 8.02 -4.56 -5.96
CA ASN A 67 6.95 -3.69 -5.45
C ASN A 67 6.67 -2.68 -6.56
N GLU A 68 5.97 -3.13 -7.60
CA GLU A 68 5.52 -2.30 -8.70
C GLU A 68 4.26 -1.59 -8.27
N LEU A 69 4.24 -0.29 -8.47
CA LEU A 69 3.06 0.53 -8.33
C LEU A 69 2.57 0.84 -9.73
N GLU A 70 1.41 0.30 -10.09
CA GLU A 70 0.73 0.68 -11.32
C GLU A 70 0.24 2.11 -11.22
N ILE A 71 0.59 2.92 -12.21
CA ILE A 71 0.16 4.31 -12.33
C ILE A 71 -0.75 4.40 -13.54
N ASP A 72 -1.99 4.78 -13.31
CA ASP A 72 -3.02 4.81 -14.36
C ASP A 72 -2.81 5.97 -15.33
N CYS A 73 -2.37 7.14 -14.84
CA CYS A 73 -2.05 8.26 -15.73
C CYS A 73 -1.07 9.27 -15.11
N LEU A 74 -0.46 10.05 -16.00
CA LEU A 74 0.33 11.24 -15.66
C LEU A 74 -0.57 12.48 -15.81
N ILE A 75 -0.55 13.35 -14.80
CA ILE A 75 -1.26 14.63 -14.83
C ILE A 75 -0.32 15.78 -14.42
N SER A 76 -0.68 17.01 -14.73
CA SER A 76 -0.07 18.19 -14.13
C SER A 76 -0.79 18.57 -12.83
N ALA A 77 -0.17 19.38 -11.99
CA ALA A 77 -0.86 19.94 -10.81
C ALA A 77 -2.08 20.78 -11.20
N ALA A 78 -2.05 21.43 -12.39
CA ALA A 78 -3.19 22.16 -12.93
C ALA A 78 -4.34 21.24 -13.38
N GLY A 79 -4.05 20.00 -13.76
CA GLY A 79 -5.04 19.00 -14.15
C GLY A 79 -5.72 18.30 -12.96
N ALA A 80 -5.19 18.44 -11.75
CA ALA A 80 -5.79 17.91 -10.55
C ALA A 80 -6.91 18.85 -10.05
N THR A 81 -8.03 18.87 -10.76
CA THR A 81 -9.18 19.73 -10.46
C THR A 81 -10.29 18.93 -9.76
N THR A 82 -11.23 19.66 -9.13
CA THR A 82 -12.41 19.03 -8.49
C THR A 82 -13.29 18.30 -9.49
N GLU A 83 -13.40 18.83 -10.70
CA GLU A 83 -14.18 18.22 -11.80
C GLU A 83 -13.59 16.86 -12.18
N ILE A 84 -12.28 16.77 -12.33
CA ILE A 84 -11.60 15.48 -12.62
C ILE A 84 -11.85 14.47 -11.49
N VAL A 85 -11.80 14.89 -10.22
CA VAL A 85 -12.11 13.98 -9.10
C VAL A 85 -13.56 13.50 -9.13
N GLU A 86 -14.50 14.35 -9.51
CA GLU A 86 -15.91 13.99 -9.67
C GLU A 86 -16.11 12.99 -10.82
N GLU A 87 -15.46 13.21 -11.96
CA GLU A 87 -15.48 12.29 -13.10
C GLU A 87 -14.89 10.92 -12.73
N ILE A 88 -13.73 10.91 -12.05
CA ILE A 88 -13.14 9.68 -11.52
C ILE A 88 -14.12 8.98 -10.58
N SER A 89 -14.75 9.72 -9.68
CA SER A 89 -15.70 9.16 -8.70
C SER A 89 -16.94 8.54 -9.39
N ALA A 90 -17.37 9.09 -10.50
CA ALA A 90 -18.49 8.56 -11.29
C ALA A 90 -18.17 7.21 -11.94
N ALA A 91 -16.90 6.88 -12.15
CA ALA A 91 -16.47 5.55 -12.62
C ALA A 91 -16.48 4.47 -11.51
N GLY A 92 -16.78 4.86 -10.24
CA GLY A 92 -16.93 3.94 -9.11
C GLY A 92 -18.23 3.10 -9.16
N PRO A 93 -18.47 2.31 -8.12
CA PRO A 93 -17.73 2.26 -6.85
C PRO A 93 -16.36 1.58 -6.96
N PHE A 94 -15.38 2.13 -6.29
CA PHE A 94 -14.04 1.54 -6.20
C PHE A 94 -13.93 0.55 -5.04
N GLY A 95 -13.13 -0.50 -5.23
CA GLY A 95 -12.94 -1.55 -4.24
C GLY A 95 -11.93 -2.60 -4.71
N SER A 96 -11.98 -3.80 -4.14
CA SER A 96 -10.99 -4.85 -4.38
C SER A 96 -10.86 -5.30 -5.85
N GLY A 97 -11.96 -5.30 -6.62
CA GLY A 97 -11.96 -5.69 -8.04
C GLY A 97 -11.92 -4.50 -9.01
N ASN A 98 -12.02 -3.28 -8.49
CA ASN A 98 -11.98 -2.04 -9.25
C ASN A 98 -11.28 -0.97 -8.39
N PRO A 99 -9.94 -0.96 -8.30
CA PRO A 99 -9.21 -0.02 -7.46
C PRO A 99 -9.36 1.41 -7.97
N ALA A 100 -9.41 2.37 -7.05
CA ALA A 100 -9.38 3.78 -7.44
C ALA A 100 -8.06 4.11 -8.13
N PRO A 101 -8.08 4.90 -9.23
CA PRO A 101 -6.90 5.16 -10.03
C PRO A 101 -5.83 5.90 -9.24
N ILE A 102 -4.57 5.55 -9.56
CA ILE A 102 -3.38 6.22 -9.06
C ILE A 102 -2.83 7.11 -10.16
N VAL A 103 -2.77 8.39 -9.87
CA VAL A 103 -2.16 9.38 -10.77
C VAL A 103 -0.73 9.70 -10.35
N ALA A 104 0.09 10.15 -11.29
CA ALA A 104 1.40 10.69 -10.97
C ALA A 104 1.58 12.10 -11.52
N ILE A 105 2.33 12.92 -10.79
CA ILE A 105 2.78 14.24 -11.20
C ILE A 105 4.32 14.19 -11.24
N ALA A 106 4.87 14.42 -12.41
CA ALA A 106 6.31 14.31 -12.61
C ALA A 106 7.03 15.60 -12.23
N ASN A 107 8.28 15.45 -11.76
CA ASN A 107 9.21 16.56 -11.52
C ASN A 107 8.69 17.65 -10.59
N CYS A 108 7.98 17.26 -9.53
CA CYS A 108 7.49 18.19 -8.52
C CYS A 108 8.58 18.64 -7.55
N GLN A 109 8.62 19.92 -7.25
CA GLN A 109 9.35 20.42 -6.09
C GLN A 109 8.44 20.43 -4.85
N ILE A 110 8.94 19.90 -3.76
CA ILE A 110 8.20 19.90 -2.50
C ILE A 110 8.45 21.20 -1.75
N LYS A 111 7.36 21.87 -1.39
CA LYS A 111 7.37 23.14 -0.64
C LYS A 111 6.44 23.04 0.57
N TYR A 112 6.68 23.85 1.59
CA TYR A 112 5.81 24.00 2.77
C TYR A 112 5.47 22.68 3.47
N LEU A 113 6.48 21.87 3.70
CA LEU A 113 6.33 20.60 4.38
C LEU A 113 6.01 20.81 5.87
N LYS A 114 5.00 20.09 6.36
CA LYS A 114 4.60 20.07 7.76
C LYS A 114 4.29 18.63 8.19
N VAL A 115 4.80 18.23 9.34
CA VAL A 115 4.42 16.97 9.98
C VAL A 115 3.12 17.17 10.75
N LEU A 116 2.17 16.26 10.57
CA LEU A 116 0.89 16.22 11.25
C LEU A 116 0.84 14.99 12.16
N VAL A 117 0.44 15.21 13.43
CA VAL A 117 0.23 14.16 14.44
C VAL A 117 1.42 13.19 14.53
N ASP A 118 2.64 13.70 14.33
CA ASP A 118 3.91 12.96 14.34
C ASP A 118 4.00 11.75 13.38
N LYS A 119 3.05 11.61 12.45
CA LYS A 119 2.93 10.45 11.55
C LYS A 119 2.81 10.82 10.07
N HIS A 120 2.11 11.89 9.75
CA HIS A 120 1.77 12.24 8.37
C HIS A 120 2.59 13.42 7.91
N ILE A 121 2.92 13.45 6.62
CA ILE A 121 3.65 14.56 6.01
C ILE A 121 2.69 15.28 5.06
N LYS A 122 2.36 16.52 5.39
CA LYS A 122 1.61 17.42 4.52
C LYS A 122 2.58 18.34 3.79
N PHE A 123 2.42 18.50 2.49
CA PHE A 123 3.29 19.36 1.69
C PHE A 123 2.57 19.90 0.46
N ASN A 124 3.15 20.91 -0.16
CA ASN A 124 2.74 21.39 -1.47
C ASN A 124 3.67 20.81 -2.54
N CYS A 125 3.09 20.24 -3.56
CA CYS A 125 3.74 19.78 -4.77
C CYS A 125 3.66 20.91 -5.81
N LEU A 126 4.79 21.49 -6.20
CA LEU A 126 4.90 22.49 -7.25
C LEU A 126 5.40 21.82 -8.51
N ASP A 127 4.57 21.75 -9.56
CA ASP A 127 4.95 21.15 -10.83
C ASP A 127 5.84 22.07 -11.68
N PRO A 128 6.42 21.59 -12.79
CA PRO A 128 7.26 22.40 -13.66
C PRO A 128 6.55 23.61 -14.29
N THR A 129 5.21 23.64 -14.31
CA THR A 129 4.43 24.77 -14.81
C THR A 129 4.22 25.85 -13.76
N GLY A 130 4.69 25.64 -12.54
CA GLY A 130 4.52 26.56 -11.41
C GLY A 130 3.16 26.41 -10.70
N LYS A 131 2.35 25.42 -11.06
CA LYS A 131 1.09 25.14 -10.38
C LYS A 131 1.33 24.28 -9.14
N LYS A 132 0.49 24.54 -8.13
CA LYS A 132 0.60 23.94 -6.80
C LYS A 132 -0.56 23.00 -6.53
N LEU A 133 -0.25 21.82 -6.00
CA LEU A 133 -1.20 20.87 -5.45
C LEU A 133 -0.82 20.56 -4.01
N GLU A 134 -1.79 20.53 -3.10
CA GLU A 134 -1.62 20.08 -1.73
C GLU A 134 -1.64 18.54 -1.68
N ALA A 135 -0.71 17.95 -0.95
CA ALA A 135 -0.61 16.51 -0.79
C ALA A 135 -0.39 16.11 0.67
N ILE A 136 -0.89 14.93 1.02
CA ILE A 136 -0.68 14.31 2.33
C ILE A 136 -0.10 12.90 2.12
N PHE A 137 1.07 12.66 2.70
CA PHE A 137 1.65 11.34 2.78
C PHE A 137 1.31 10.72 4.14
N PHE A 138 0.26 9.91 4.16
CA PHE A 138 -0.21 9.24 5.37
C PHE A 138 0.83 8.25 5.90
N ASN A 139 1.09 8.30 7.21
CA ASN A 139 2.11 7.50 7.90
C ASN A 139 3.51 7.59 7.26
N GLY A 140 3.81 8.71 6.59
CA GLY A 140 5.03 8.88 5.83
C GLY A 140 6.29 9.08 6.69
N VAL A 141 6.16 9.62 7.90
CA VAL A 141 7.30 10.08 8.71
C VAL A 141 8.36 8.99 8.94
N GLU A 142 7.94 7.77 9.26
CA GLU A 142 8.86 6.66 9.54
C GLU A 142 9.29 5.89 8.29
N THR A 143 8.74 6.21 7.12
CA THR A 143 9.10 5.52 5.88
C THR A 143 10.40 6.05 5.28
N VAL A 144 11.11 5.20 4.54
CA VAL A 144 12.32 5.62 3.79
C VAL A 144 12.01 6.76 2.82
N ALA A 145 10.88 6.68 2.12
CA ALA A 145 10.43 7.72 1.18
C ALA A 145 10.13 9.04 1.90
N GLY A 146 9.41 9.00 3.02
CA GLY A 146 9.10 10.20 3.80
C GLY A 146 10.33 10.86 4.39
N GLN A 147 11.27 10.07 4.93
CA GLN A 147 12.55 10.58 5.42
C GLN A 147 13.36 11.25 4.29
N ARG A 148 13.34 10.67 3.09
CA ARG A 148 13.99 11.25 1.92
C ARG A 148 13.36 12.59 1.54
N VAL A 149 12.04 12.67 1.52
CA VAL A 149 11.29 13.90 1.24
C VAL A 149 11.60 15.00 2.25
N MET A 150 11.60 14.66 3.55
CA MET A 150 11.88 15.63 4.62
C MET A 150 13.31 16.16 4.60
N LYS A 151 14.29 15.32 4.21
CA LYS A 151 15.71 15.71 4.16
C LYS A 151 16.08 16.52 2.91
N ASN A 152 15.37 16.31 1.80
CA ASN A 152 15.74 16.85 0.50
C ASN A 152 14.68 17.82 -0.03
N MET A 153 14.18 18.70 0.83
CA MET A 153 13.27 19.78 0.42
C MET A 153 13.92 20.65 -0.66
N GLY A 154 13.22 20.84 -1.75
CA GLY A 154 13.71 21.61 -2.92
C GLY A 154 14.25 20.75 -4.05
N GLU A 155 14.53 19.46 -3.83
CA GLU A 155 14.78 18.53 -4.91
C GLU A 155 13.49 18.21 -5.69
N SER A 156 13.66 17.68 -6.90
CA SER A 156 12.55 17.24 -7.74
C SER A 156 12.18 15.79 -7.46
N PHE A 157 10.90 15.53 -7.29
CA PHE A 157 10.33 14.22 -7.03
C PHE A 157 9.23 13.89 -8.03
N HIS A 158 9.03 12.62 -8.31
CA HIS A 158 7.79 12.11 -8.89
C HIS A 158 6.85 11.75 -7.75
N ILE A 159 5.67 12.37 -7.73
CA ILE A 159 4.66 12.14 -6.70
C ILE A 159 3.55 11.31 -7.32
N CYS A 160 3.16 10.22 -6.67
CA CYS A 160 2.03 9.41 -7.08
C CYS A 160 1.06 9.20 -5.91
N GLY A 161 -0.21 9.12 -6.23
CA GLY A 161 -1.27 8.95 -5.24
C GLY A 161 -2.65 9.05 -5.84
N ARG A 162 -3.65 9.07 -4.97
CA ARG A 162 -5.06 9.27 -5.34
C ARG A 162 -5.42 10.73 -5.20
N LEU A 163 -6.29 11.18 -6.09
CA LEU A 163 -6.90 12.50 -5.97
C LEU A 163 -8.15 12.40 -5.09
N GLU A 164 -8.26 13.32 -4.15
CA GLU A 164 -9.42 13.44 -3.28
C GLU A 164 -9.78 14.91 -3.11
N ILE A 165 -11.07 15.20 -3.02
CA ILE A 165 -11.55 16.54 -2.72
C ILE A 165 -11.38 16.77 -1.22
N ASN A 166 -10.73 17.86 -0.86
CA ASN A 166 -10.60 18.28 0.53
C ASN A 166 -11.73 19.24 0.90
N ASP A 167 -12.75 18.72 1.59
CA ASP A 167 -13.90 19.51 2.08
C ASP A 167 -13.68 20.04 3.51
N TRP A 168 -12.50 19.85 4.08
CA TRP A 168 -12.21 20.23 5.45
C TRP A 168 -12.11 21.77 5.59
N GLY A 169 -12.85 22.35 6.54
CA GLY A 169 -12.87 23.79 6.80
C GLY A 169 -13.83 24.58 5.91
N GLY A 170 -14.76 23.94 5.22
CA GLY A 170 -15.83 24.60 4.44
C GLY A 170 -15.38 25.14 3.08
N TYR A 171 -14.16 24.85 2.66
CA TYR A 171 -13.65 25.16 1.33
C TYR A 171 -13.38 23.87 0.57
N ARG A 172 -14.13 23.66 -0.48
CA ARG A 172 -13.95 22.54 -1.40
C ARG A 172 -12.77 22.82 -2.35
N ARG A 173 -11.75 21.98 -2.29
CA ARG A 173 -10.52 22.09 -3.07
C ARG A 173 -9.81 20.75 -3.26
#